data_f0e127e1b0a2bd16858c7d23ede42837
#
_entry.id   f0e127e1b0a2bd16858c7d23ede42837
#
_cell.length_a   1.000
_cell.length_b   1.000
_cell.length_c   1.000
_cell.angle_alpha   90.00
_cell.angle_beta   90.00
_cell.angle_gamma   90.00
#
_symmetry.space_group_name_H-M   'P 1'
#
loop_
_entity.id
_entity.type
_entity.pdbx_description
1 polymer ?
#
loop_
_entity_poly.entity_id
_entity_poly.type
_entity_poly.pdbx_seq_one_letter_code
_entity_poly.pdbx_strand_id
1 'polypeptide(L)'
;NAANALLKSLEEPPPRTFFLLLTATPGRLLPTIRSRCRVLDLAPLGEADLRRAVLAALAPAEAEPPGAGEWSRLVQLSEGSVRRALTLWLGDGLKLDSRLVQLMSGLPAIDWTAVHALADEISSAAAAERFEMFYDLLLKMLARLVRAGAGLTAAEADGRLAGRLIGEGRLATW
;
A
#
# COMPACT_ATOMS: atom_id res chain seq x y z
N ASN A 1 30.80 -2.93 -11.01
CA ASN A 1 31.05 -3.83 -12.09
C ASN A 1 30.12 -5.06 -12.21
N ALA A 2 29.17 -5.24 -11.28
CA ALA A 2 28.14 -6.28 -11.41
C ALA A 2 27.24 -6.07 -12.66
N ALA A 3 26.95 -4.82 -13.04
CA ALA A 3 26.16 -4.50 -14.21
C ALA A 3 26.81 -4.97 -15.52
N ASN A 4 28.15 -4.88 -15.62
CA ASN A 4 28.88 -5.33 -16.81
C ASN A 4 28.93 -6.87 -16.92
N ALA A 5 29.00 -7.57 -15.79
CA ALA A 5 28.92 -9.03 -15.77
C ALA A 5 27.52 -9.52 -16.21
N LEU A 6 26.46 -8.82 -15.75
CA LEU A 6 25.11 -9.10 -16.18
C LEU A 6 24.89 -8.87 -17.67
N LEU A 7 25.44 -7.77 -18.23
CA LEU A 7 25.35 -7.48 -19.65
C LEU A 7 25.95 -8.59 -20.53
N LYS A 8 27.13 -9.10 -20.16
CA LYS A 8 27.77 -10.21 -20.89
C LYS A 8 26.87 -11.47 -20.88
N SER A 9 26.28 -11.78 -19.72
CA SER A 9 25.38 -12.93 -19.59
C SER A 9 24.07 -12.75 -20.37
N LEU A 10 23.59 -11.51 -20.53
CA LEU A 10 22.40 -11.18 -21.31
C LEU A 10 22.67 -11.22 -22.82
N GLU A 11 23.90 -10.90 -23.25
CA GLU A 11 24.33 -10.94 -24.66
C GLU A 11 24.56 -12.37 -25.14
N GLU A 12 25.19 -13.19 -24.27
CA GLU A 12 25.53 -14.58 -24.57
C GLU A 12 24.99 -15.50 -23.45
N PRO A 13 23.67 -15.71 -23.40
CA PRO A 13 23.08 -16.53 -22.33
C PRO A 13 23.52 -18.00 -22.48
N PRO A 14 23.85 -18.68 -21.36
CA PRO A 14 24.11 -20.12 -21.41
C PRO A 14 22.91 -20.89 -21.96
N PRO A 15 23.12 -22.07 -22.56
CA PRO A 15 22.02 -22.90 -23.04
C PRO A 15 20.96 -23.14 -21.97
N ARG A 16 19.67 -23.07 -22.32
CA ARG A 16 18.52 -23.29 -21.44
C ARG A 16 18.41 -22.32 -20.26
N THR A 17 18.96 -21.10 -20.38
CA THR A 17 18.91 -20.07 -19.36
C THR A 17 17.98 -18.94 -19.78
N PHE A 18 17.20 -18.42 -18.85
CA PHE A 18 16.49 -17.15 -19.01
C PHE A 18 16.68 -16.28 -17.79
N PHE A 19 16.59 -14.96 -17.97
CA PHE A 19 16.77 -13.98 -16.92
C PHE A 19 15.43 -13.27 -16.64
N LEU A 20 15.07 -13.16 -15.36
CA LEU A 20 13.95 -12.33 -14.89
C LEU A 20 14.53 -11.16 -14.10
N LEU A 21 14.41 -9.96 -14.65
CA LEU A 21 14.86 -8.72 -14.03
C LEU A 21 13.65 -7.99 -13.44
N LEU A 22 13.54 -7.96 -12.12
CA LEU A 22 12.47 -7.29 -11.40
C LEU A 22 12.91 -5.89 -10.98
N THR A 23 12.13 -4.87 -11.32
CA THR A 23 12.39 -3.49 -10.94
C THR A 23 11.10 -2.72 -10.74
N ALA A 24 11.05 -1.86 -9.72
CA ALA A 24 9.98 -0.90 -9.53
C ALA A 24 10.21 0.41 -10.32
N THR A 25 11.43 0.61 -10.86
CA THR A 25 11.84 1.84 -11.55
C THR A 25 12.53 1.51 -12.87
N PRO A 26 11.80 1.07 -13.89
CA PRO A 26 12.39 0.66 -15.18
C PRO A 26 13.19 1.78 -15.87
N GLY A 27 12.86 3.05 -15.62
CA GLY A 27 13.62 4.20 -16.13
C GLY A 27 15.04 4.36 -15.54
N ARG A 28 15.33 3.70 -14.42
CA ARG A 28 16.67 3.69 -13.79
C ARG A 28 17.58 2.57 -14.30
N LEU A 29 17.02 1.62 -15.06
CA LEU A 29 17.84 0.58 -15.68
C LEU A 29 18.70 1.16 -16.80
N LEU A 30 19.91 0.64 -16.92
CA LEU A 30 20.78 1.01 -18.04
C LEU A 30 20.08 0.75 -19.37
N PRO A 31 20.14 1.69 -20.33
CA PRO A 31 19.55 1.51 -21.64
C PRO A 31 19.99 0.22 -22.34
N THR A 32 21.24 -0.18 -22.12
CA THR A 32 21.86 -1.41 -22.63
C THR A 32 21.20 -2.69 -22.09
N ILE A 33 20.71 -2.70 -20.85
CA ILE A 33 19.95 -3.81 -20.28
C ILE A 33 18.53 -3.80 -20.86
N ARG A 34 17.89 -2.63 -20.88
CA ARG A 34 16.52 -2.47 -21.39
C ARG A 34 16.36 -2.90 -22.84
N SER A 35 17.36 -2.58 -23.68
CA SER A 35 17.30 -2.95 -25.12
C SER A 35 17.42 -4.46 -25.38
N ARG A 36 17.92 -5.23 -24.41
CA ARG A 36 18.10 -6.70 -24.50
C ARG A 36 17.03 -7.48 -23.76
N CYS A 37 16.13 -6.80 -23.06
CA CYS A 37 15.05 -7.41 -22.30
C CYS A 37 13.69 -7.11 -22.94
N ARG A 38 12.80 -8.08 -22.87
CA ARG A 38 11.38 -7.83 -23.12
C ARG A 38 10.73 -7.28 -21.85
N VAL A 39 10.11 -6.12 -21.96
CA VAL A 39 9.41 -5.51 -20.83
C VAL A 39 8.05 -6.18 -20.65
N LEU A 40 7.76 -6.56 -19.41
CA LEU A 40 6.45 -7.02 -18.96
C LEU A 40 5.99 -6.08 -17.84
N ASP A 41 5.00 -5.24 -18.13
CA ASP A 41 4.41 -4.36 -17.15
C ASP A 41 3.38 -5.13 -16.31
N LEU A 42 3.59 -5.14 -14.99
CA LEU A 42 2.67 -5.76 -14.04
C LEU A 42 1.76 -4.68 -13.46
N ALA A 43 0.49 -4.73 -13.84
CA ALA A 43 -0.54 -3.86 -13.28
C ALA A 43 -0.98 -4.33 -11.88
N PRO A 44 -1.51 -3.42 -11.03
CA PRO A 44 -2.19 -3.80 -9.80
C PRO A 44 -3.31 -4.80 -10.08
N LEU A 45 -3.49 -5.78 -9.19
CA LEU A 45 -4.54 -6.78 -9.33
C LEU A 45 -5.92 -6.17 -9.09
N GLY A 46 -6.89 -6.60 -9.89
CA GLY A 46 -8.31 -6.37 -9.59
C GLY A 46 -8.75 -7.14 -8.33
N GLU A 47 -9.90 -6.75 -7.77
CA GLU A 47 -10.41 -7.33 -6.51
C GLU A 47 -10.48 -8.86 -6.53
N ALA A 48 -11.04 -9.45 -7.59
CA ALA A 48 -11.21 -10.90 -7.67
C ALA A 48 -9.87 -11.65 -7.70
N ASP A 49 -8.90 -11.13 -8.45
CA ASP A 49 -7.58 -11.73 -8.57
C ASP A 49 -6.75 -11.52 -7.30
N LEU A 50 -6.85 -10.34 -6.69
CA LEU A 50 -6.23 -10.05 -5.39
C LEU A 50 -6.74 -11.00 -4.32
N ARG A 51 -8.07 -11.17 -4.22
CA ARG A 51 -8.71 -12.07 -3.28
C ARG A 51 -8.22 -13.52 -3.45
N ARG A 52 -8.21 -14.01 -4.68
CA ARG A 52 -7.71 -15.35 -5.01
C ARG A 52 -6.24 -15.53 -4.62
N ALA A 53 -5.41 -14.54 -4.92
CA ALA A 53 -3.98 -14.60 -4.62
C ALA A 53 -3.68 -14.52 -3.11
N VAL A 54 -4.41 -13.69 -2.37
CA VAL A 54 -4.29 -13.59 -0.90
C VAL A 54 -4.70 -14.90 -0.26
N LEU A 55 -5.85 -15.49 -0.64
CA LEU A 55 -6.29 -16.78 -0.10
C LEU A 55 -5.29 -17.90 -0.38
N ALA A 56 -4.74 -17.95 -1.60
CA ALA A 56 -3.71 -18.92 -1.95
C ALA A 56 -2.42 -18.74 -1.12
N ALA A 57 -2.08 -17.51 -0.74
CA ALA A 57 -0.91 -17.22 0.08
C ALA A 57 -1.13 -17.53 1.58
N LEU A 58 -2.37 -17.42 2.08
CA LEU A 58 -2.72 -17.72 3.47
C LEU A 58 -2.86 -19.22 3.73
N ALA A 59 -3.29 -19.98 2.73
CA ALA A 59 -3.58 -21.42 2.87
C ALA A 59 -2.40 -22.26 3.42
N PRO A 60 -1.13 -22.10 2.98
CA PRO A 60 -0.01 -22.89 3.52
C PRO A 60 0.33 -22.56 4.97
N ALA A 61 -0.04 -21.36 5.44
CA ALA A 61 0.20 -20.89 6.81
C ALA A 61 -0.99 -21.20 7.75
N GLU A 62 -2.05 -21.83 7.24
CA GLU A 62 -3.29 -22.09 7.98
C GLU A 62 -3.86 -20.81 8.64
N ALA A 63 -3.55 -19.65 8.07
CA ALA A 63 -3.98 -18.36 8.60
C ALA A 63 -5.45 -18.09 8.24
N GLU A 64 -6.19 -17.56 9.19
CA GLU A 64 -7.59 -17.22 9.01
C GLU A 64 -7.78 -16.17 7.90
N PRO A 65 -8.69 -16.39 6.94
CA PRO A 65 -8.93 -15.43 5.89
C PRO A 65 -9.76 -14.23 6.38
N PRO A 66 -9.66 -13.07 5.71
CA PRO A 66 -10.51 -11.92 6.02
C PRO A 66 -12.00 -12.23 5.90
N GLY A 67 -12.81 -11.71 6.83
CA GLY A 67 -14.26 -11.77 6.76
C GLY A 67 -14.84 -10.89 5.65
N ALA A 68 -16.14 -11.07 5.34
CA ALA A 68 -16.80 -10.37 4.24
C ALA A 68 -16.71 -8.83 4.35
N GLY A 69 -16.83 -8.27 5.56
CA GLY A 69 -16.73 -6.83 5.81
C GLY A 69 -15.30 -6.29 5.72
N GLU A 70 -14.32 -7.12 5.97
CA GLU A 70 -12.90 -6.75 5.99
C GLU A 70 -12.29 -6.71 4.59
N TRP A 71 -12.80 -7.56 3.67
CA TRP A 71 -12.30 -7.62 2.30
C TRP A 71 -12.39 -6.30 1.56
N SER A 72 -13.50 -5.60 1.63
CA SER A 72 -13.67 -4.32 0.93
C SER A 72 -12.62 -3.30 1.36
N ARG A 73 -12.34 -3.24 2.67
CA ARG A 73 -11.33 -2.33 3.20
C ARG A 73 -9.92 -2.78 2.85
N LEU A 74 -9.64 -4.07 2.94
CA LEU A 74 -8.34 -4.64 2.59
C LEU A 74 -8.01 -4.41 1.11
N VAL A 75 -8.96 -4.62 0.20
CA VAL A 75 -8.82 -4.35 -1.23
C VAL A 75 -8.49 -2.88 -1.46
N GLN A 76 -9.23 -1.97 -0.82
CA GLN A 76 -9.01 -0.53 -0.95
C GLN A 76 -7.60 -0.12 -0.47
N LEU A 77 -7.16 -0.62 0.69
CA LEU A 77 -5.89 -0.24 1.29
C LEU A 77 -4.68 -0.89 0.62
N SER A 78 -4.86 -2.08 0.05
CA SER A 78 -3.76 -2.82 -0.60
C SER A 78 -3.43 -2.33 -2.00
N GLU A 79 -4.32 -1.57 -2.65
CA GLU A 79 -4.11 -1.00 -3.99
C GLU A 79 -3.70 -2.06 -5.03
N GLY A 80 -4.29 -3.26 -4.95
CA GLY A 80 -4.01 -4.37 -5.86
C GLY A 80 -2.70 -5.12 -5.59
N SER A 81 -2.02 -4.85 -4.48
CA SER A 81 -0.78 -5.52 -4.07
C SER A 81 -1.06 -6.65 -3.08
N VAL A 82 -0.78 -7.90 -3.47
CA VAL A 82 -0.90 -9.08 -2.59
C VAL A 82 0.00 -8.95 -1.36
N ARG A 83 1.26 -8.55 -1.55
CA ARG A 83 2.19 -8.32 -0.45
C ARG A 83 1.61 -7.36 0.58
N ARG A 84 1.11 -6.21 0.11
CA ARG A 84 0.53 -5.20 0.97
C ARG A 84 -0.72 -5.70 1.68
N ALA A 85 -1.58 -6.45 0.98
CA ALA A 85 -2.76 -7.07 1.59
C ALA A 85 -2.38 -8.02 2.73
N LEU A 86 -1.39 -8.88 2.52
CA LEU A 86 -0.89 -9.80 3.55
C LEU A 86 -0.25 -9.05 4.73
N THR A 87 0.57 -8.03 4.48
CA THR A 87 1.15 -7.21 5.55
C THR A 87 0.07 -6.53 6.39
N LEU A 88 -0.95 -5.95 5.76
CA LEU A 88 -2.07 -5.31 6.46
C LEU A 88 -2.91 -6.31 7.24
N TRP A 89 -3.19 -7.48 6.66
CA TRP A 89 -4.01 -8.51 7.31
C TRP A 89 -3.31 -9.13 8.51
N LEU A 90 -2.10 -9.65 8.32
CA LEU A 90 -1.34 -10.34 9.35
C LEU A 90 -0.79 -9.41 10.44
N GLY A 91 -0.60 -8.13 10.12
CA GLY A 91 -0.11 -7.11 11.06
C GLY A 91 -1.18 -6.25 11.71
N ASP A 92 -2.45 -6.69 11.71
CA ASP A 92 -3.58 -5.91 12.27
C ASP A 92 -3.76 -4.50 11.66
N GLY A 93 -3.33 -4.31 10.43
CA GLY A 93 -3.38 -3.02 9.73
C GLY A 93 -4.79 -2.46 9.58
N LEU A 94 -5.82 -3.32 9.46
CA LEU A 94 -7.21 -2.88 9.40
C LEU A 94 -7.69 -2.25 10.73
N LYS A 95 -7.24 -2.79 11.87
CA LYS A 95 -7.52 -2.20 13.18
C LYS A 95 -6.83 -0.85 13.33
N LEU A 96 -5.58 -0.76 12.87
CA LEU A 96 -4.81 0.47 12.89
C LEU A 96 -5.43 1.55 12.00
N ASP A 97 -5.85 1.21 10.79
CA ASP A 97 -6.57 2.10 9.88
C ASP A 97 -7.90 2.59 10.51
N SER A 98 -8.66 1.70 11.15
CA SER A 98 -9.91 2.07 11.83
C SER A 98 -9.68 3.09 12.95
N ARG A 99 -8.62 2.93 13.74
CA ARG A 99 -8.23 3.90 14.78
C ARG A 99 -7.83 5.25 14.17
N LEU A 100 -7.06 5.25 13.08
CA LEU A 100 -6.70 6.47 12.36
C LEU A 100 -7.94 7.20 11.85
N VAL A 101 -8.87 6.48 11.23
CA VAL A 101 -10.15 7.06 10.76
C VAL A 101 -10.94 7.65 11.93
N GLN A 102 -10.99 6.96 13.06
CA GLN A 102 -11.68 7.44 14.25
C GLN A 102 -11.07 8.74 14.79
N LEU A 103 -9.73 8.79 14.94
CA LEU A 103 -9.02 9.99 15.39
C LEU A 103 -9.24 11.18 14.46
N MET A 104 -9.11 10.95 13.16
CA MET A 104 -9.33 12.01 12.16
C MET A 104 -10.79 12.47 12.11
N SER A 105 -11.74 11.56 12.33
CA SER A 105 -13.16 11.91 12.38
C SER A 105 -13.55 12.74 13.59
N GLY A 106 -12.77 12.71 14.66
CA GLY A 106 -12.96 13.53 15.87
C GLY A 106 -12.55 14.99 15.71
N LEU A 107 -11.74 15.33 14.69
CA LEU A 107 -11.23 16.68 14.50
C LEU A 107 -12.36 17.71 14.26
N PRO A 108 -12.23 18.95 14.79
CA PRO A 108 -11.05 19.54 15.45
C PRO A 108 -10.91 19.17 16.95
N ALA A 109 -11.85 18.45 17.56
CA ALA A 109 -11.75 18.00 18.95
C ALA A 109 -10.84 16.76 19.00
N ILE A 110 -9.63 16.94 19.54
CA ILE A 110 -8.63 15.86 19.61
C ILE A 110 -8.85 15.03 20.87
N ASP A 111 -9.03 13.72 20.70
CA ASP A 111 -8.97 12.76 21.79
C ASP A 111 -7.49 12.44 22.13
N TRP A 112 -6.91 13.23 23.00
CA TRP A 112 -5.51 13.07 23.42
C TRP A 112 -5.25 11.73 24.10
N THR A 113 -6.22 11.14 24.78
CA THR A 113 -6.07 9.82 25.41
C THR A 113 -5.87 8.75 24.33
N ALA A 114 -6.70 8.77 23.31
CA ALA A 114 -6.56 7.83 22.17
C ALA A 114 -5.27 8.07 21.37
N VAL A 115 -4.84 9.33 21.22
CA VAL A 115 -3.56 9.66 20.55
C VAL A 115 -2.37 9.11 21.33
N HIS A 116 -2.33 9.33 22.66
CA HIS A 116 -1.22 8.81 23.48
C HIS A 116 -1.21 7.27 23.50
N ALA A 117 -2.37 6.63 23.65
CA ALA A 117 -2.46 5.17 23.61
C ALA A 117 -1.93 4.58 22.30
N LEU A 118 -2.22 5.24 21.16
CA LEU A 118 -1.69 4.83 19.87
C LEU A 118 -0.18 5.10 19.78
N ALA A 119 0.29 6.24 20.26
CA ALA A 119 1.71 6.59 20.26
C ALA A 119 2.54 5.58 21.09
N ASP A 120 2.07 5.21 22.27
CA ASP A 120 2.72 4.21 23.13
C ASP A 120 2.82 2.84 22.44
N GLU A 121 1.77 2.44 21.73
CA GLU A 121 1.72 1.17 21.00
C GLU A 121 2.75 1.09 19.87
N ILE A 122 3.00 2.21 19.16
CA ILE A 122 3.88 2.25 17.99
C ILE A 122 5.31 2.76 18.28
N SER A 123 5.58 3.28 19.47
CA SER A 123 6.88 3.91 19.81
C SER A 123 7.93 2.94 20.33
N SER A 124 7.58 1.68 20.64
CA SER A 124 8.56 0.71 21.14
C SER A 124 9.52 0.26 20.05
N ALA A 125 10.77 -0.04 20.42
CA ALA A 125 11.77 -0.56 19.48
C ALA A 125 11.34 -1.91 18.82
N ALA A 126 10.52 -2.69 19.52
CA ALA A 126 9.93 -3.92 19.00
C ALA A 126 8.76 -3.68 18.01
N ALA A 127 8.26 -2.46 17.92
CA ALA A 127 7.11 -2.08 17.09
C ALA A 127 7.51 -1.38 15.78
N ALA A 128 8.76 -1.47 15.33
CA ALA A 128 9.25 -0.78 14.14
C ALA A 128 8.38 -1.06 12.89
N GLU A 129 8.02 -2.32 12.65
CA GLU A 129 7.13 -2.67 11.51
C GLU A 129 5.74 -2.06 11.66
N ARG A 130 5.22 -1.97 12.90
CA ARG A 130 3.93 -1.35 13.19
C ARG A 130 3.97 0.16 13.01
N PHE A 131 5.09 0.79 13.36
CA PHE A 131 5.33 2.22 13.11
C PHE A 131 5.37 2.52 11.60
N GLU A 132 6.10 1.72 10.81
CA GLU A 132 6.15 1.87 9.36
C GLU A 132 4.75 1.71 8.74
N MET A 133 4.00 0.71 9.18
CA MET A 133 2.62 0.48 8.74
C MET A 133 1.71 1.66 9.09
N PHE A 134 1.80 2.18 10.31
CA PHE A 134 1.06 3.39 10.74
C PHE A 134 1.36 4.57 9.83
N TYR A 135 2.64 4.83 9.58
CA TYR A 135 3.07 5.98 8.79
C TYR A 135 2.60 5.88 7.33
N ASP A 136 2.69 4.69 6.76
CA ASP A 136 2.19 4.42 5.40
C ASP A 136 0.66 4.59 5.31
N LEU A 137 -0.10 4.07 6.28
CA LEU A 137 -1.54 4.24 6.35
C LEU A 137 -1.94 5.71 6.51
N LEU A 138 -1.26 6.45 7.39
CA LEU A 138 -1.50 7.87 7.62
C LEU A 138 -1.25 8.69 6.35
N LEU A 139 -0.09 8.53 5.71
CA LEU A 139 0.26 9.25 4.49
C LEU A 139 -0.73 8.97 3.36
N LYS A 140 -1.13 7.71 3.19
CA LYS A 140 -2.11 7.35 2.17
C LYS A 140 -3.51 7.86 2.48
N MET A 141 -3.89 7.87 3.75
CA MET A 141 -5.14 8.48 4.17
C MET A 141 -5.14 9.98 3.85
N LEU A 142 -4.09 10.71 4.21
CA LEU A 142 -3.96 12.13 3.88
C LEU A 142 -4.01 12.38 2.37
N ALA A 143 -3.30 11.57 1.58
CA ALA A 143 -3.33 11.67 0.13
C ALA A 143 -4.74 11.40 -0.46
N ARG A 144 -5.50 10.47 0.13
CA ARG A 144 -6.90 10.23 -0.26
C ARG A 144 -7.79 11.42 0.09
N LEU A 145 -7.64 11.98 1.29
CA LEU A 145 -8.41 13.14 1.73
C LEU A 145 -8.16 14.36 0.85
N VAL A 146 -6.90 14.63 0.50
CA VAL A 146 -6.54 15.72 -0.42
C VAL A 146 -7.18 15.51 -1.79
N ARG A 147 -7.10 14.31 -2.36
CA ARG A 147 -7.75 13.99 -3.64
C ARG A 147 -9.27 14.13 -3.58
N ALA A 148 -9.89 13.66 -2.50
CA ALA A 148 -11.32 13.79 -2.28
C ALA A 148 -11.75 15.25 -2.18
N GLY A 149 -11.00 16.07 -1.44
CA GLY A 149 -11.26 17.50 -1.33
C GLY A 149 -11.01 18.27 -2.63
N ALA A 150 -10.15 17.79 -3.53
CA ALA A 150 -9.95 18.33 -4.87
C ALA A 150 -11.02 17.86 -5.90
N GLY A 151 -12.04 17.12 -5.47
CA GLY A 151 -13.08 16.59 -6.36
C GLY A 151 -12.62 15.42 -7.26
N LEU A 152 -11.44 14.88 -7.01
CA LEU A 152 -10.95 13.69 -7.70
C LEU A 152 -11.59 12.47 -7.03
N THR A 153 -11.97 11.45 -7.81
CA THR A 153 -12.71 10.26 -7.37
C THR A 153 -12.23 9.71 -6.04
N ALA A 154 -13.12 9.71 -5.04
CA ALA A 154 -12.85 9.18 -3.71
C ALA A 154 -13.96 8.20 -3.31
N ALA A 155 -13.64 7.24 -2.45
CA ALA A 155 -14.66 6.46 -1.77
C ALA A 155 -15.55 7.42 -0.95
N GLU A 156 -16.85 7.12 -0.83
CA GLU A 156 -17.80 7.98 -0.10
C GLU A 156 -17.34 8.34 1.32
N ALA A 157 -16.67 7.40 2.01
CA ALA A 157 -16.16 7.64 3.36
C ALA A 157 -15.04 8.69 3.38
N ASP A 158 -14.12 8.64 2.41
CA ASP A 158 -13.03 9.61 2.28
C ASP A 158 -13.59 10.98 1.87
N GLY A 159 -14.62 11.03 1.01
CA GLY A 159 -15.31 12.26 0.62
C GLY A 159 -16.02 12.94 1.79
N ARG A 160 -16.73 12.19 2.62
CA ARG A 160 -17.37 12.71 3.83
C ARG A 160 -16.38 13.24 4.85
N LEU A 161 -15.28 12.53 5.08
CA LEU A 161 -14.22 12.96 5.99
C LEU A 161 -13.51 14.21 5.45
N ALA A 162 -13.19 14.24 4.17
CA ALA A 162 -12.59 15.40 3.52
C ALA A 162 -13.49 16.64 3.61
N GLY A 163 -14.78 16.50 3.31
CA GLY A 163 -15.76 17.60 3.43
C GLY A 163 -15.84 18.19 4.84
N ARG A 164 -15.71 17.35 5.88
CA ARG A 164 -15.68 17.80 7.29
C ARG A 164 -14.39 18.53 7.66
N LEU A 165 -13.23 18.03 7.21
CA LEU A 165 -11.91 18.53 7.61
C LEU A 165 -11.49 19.76 6.79
N ILE A 166 -11.78 19.78 5.51
CA ILE A 166 -11.27 20.79 4.57
C ILE A 166 -12.35 21.84 4.24
N GLY A 167 -13.62 21.45 4.38
CA GLY A 167 -14.78 22.24 3.91
C GLY A 167 -14.97 22.13 2.39
N GLU A 168 -16.22 22.18 1.94
CA GLU A 168 -16.53 22.11 0.51
C GLU A 168 -15.91 23.29 -0.23
N GLY A 169 -15.08 23.00 -1.23
CA GLY A 169 -14.48 24.00 -2.13
C GLY A 169 -13.29 24.79 -1.60
N ARG A 170 -12.81 24.55 -0.38
CA ARG A 170 -11.67 25.31 0.20
C ARG A 170 -10.28 24.94 -0.33
N LEU A 171 -10.12 23.77 -0.93
CA LEU A 171 -8.82 23.38 -1.53
C LEU A 171 -8.42 24.24 -2.75
N ALA A 172 -9.37 24.91 -3.40
CA ALA A 172 -9.07 25.82 -4.50
C ALA A 172 -8.45 27.16 -4.04
N THR A 173 -8.34 27.40 -2.74
CA THR A 173 -7.85 28.64 -2.14
C THR A 173 -6.49 28.51 -1.43
N TRP A 174 -5.86 27.32 -1.53
CA TRP A 174 -4.49 27.07 -1.03
C TRP A 174 -3.50 26.99 -2.24
#